data_9c9ba53a8bf16b7cf1203a319c8c6023
#
_entry.id   9c9ba53a8bf16b7cf1203a319c8c6023
#
_cell.length_a   1.000
_cell.length_b   1.000
_cell.length_c   1.000
_cell.angle_alpha   90.00
_cell.angle_beta   90.00
_cell.angle_gamma   90.00
#
_symmetry.space_group_name_H-M   'P 1'
#
loop_
_entity.id
_entity.type
_entity.pdbx_description
1 polymer ?
#
loop_
_entity_poly.entity_id
_entity_poly.type
_entity_poly.pdbx_seq_one_letter_code
_entity_poly.pdbx_strand_id
1 'polypeptide(L)'
;MDRRIRRARGIRAFGAILAGVALSAAALTACAGGADESPAHPFGPPPEASPGIHAWAVGEAGGLLVTADGGATWSRQRFYLSQRGVDVAFTDVATGWLVTDGGTVLATTDGGAEWAVVKQTDLAVKALAASSATCAWVVGSGAAAAGGDVATVLRTADGGATWRRTRFGMAQLTDVVFADDRHGLLLALDRIWSTTDGGRTWKLRKTVPMTVLTSVTMTDVRHAWVAGWDTQTGDPLVFTSRDGGVTWRALRLRVSPAGPGALQARQIAAAAGHLWVTCPAGVLASRDGGRSWELQQVPAGRPAAIAAADEAHVLATTETQPILASVDGGAVWLAFGRADFLERPLVAVAAVAGPAQ
;
A
#
# COMPACT_ATOMS: atom_id res chain seq x y z
N MET A 1 -1.54 65.05 -24.14
CA MET A 1 -2.83 64.35 -24.22
C MET A 1 -2.65 63.04 -23.50
N ASP A 2 -2.80 63.08 -22.35
CA ASP A 2 -3.46 62.65 -21.15
C ASP A 2 -4.48 61.50 -21.36
N ARG A 3 -4.26 60.43 -20.64
CA ARG A 3 -5.24 59.74 -19.78
C ARG A 3 -4.66 58.50 -19.10
N ARG A 4 -4.40 58.68 -17.81
CA ARG A 4 -4.32 57.68 -16.77
C ARG A 4 -5.65 56.96 -16.58
N ILE A 5 -5.64 55.66 -16.18
CA ILE A 5 -6.61 55.02 -15.24
C ILE A 5 -5.88 53.83 -14.65
N ARG A 6 -5.44 53.88 -13.45
CA ARG A 6 -5.89 53.55 -12.07
C ARG A 6 -6.14 52.06 -11.80
N ARG A 7 -5.37 51.64 -10.84
CA ARG A 7 -5.47 50.42 -10.03
C ARG A 7 -6.85 50.27 -9.39
N ALA A 8 -7.29 48.99 -9.20
CA ALA A 8 -8.14 48.63 -8.06
C ALA A 8 -7.76 47.25 -7.53
N ARG A 9 -7.35 47.26 -6.28
CA ARG A 9 -7.27 46.11 -5.36
C ARG A 9 -8.69 45.74 -4.95
N GLY A 10 -8.98 44.46 -4.76
CA GLY A 10 -10.22 44.00 -4.17
C GLY A 10 -10.06 42.61 -3.55
N ILE A 11 -9.57 42.63 -2.30
CA ILE A 11 -9.71 41.54 -1.35
C ILE A 11 -11.18 41.51 -0.93
N ARG A 12 -11.86 40.36 -1.03
CA ARG A 12 -13.08 40.11 -0.25
C ARG A 12 -13.05 38.70 0.30
N ALA A 13 -12.92 38.70 1.62
CA ALA A 13 -13.29 37.58 2.49
C ALA A 13 -14.79 37.31 2.35
N PHE A 14 -15.19 36.04 2.29
CA PHE A 14 -16.57 35.63 2.49
C PHE A 14 -16.67 34.88 3.82
N GLY A 15 -17.40 35.52 4.71
CA GLY A 15 -17.76 35.00 6.01
C GLY A 15 -18.88 33.97 5.93
N ALA A 16 -18.94 33.19 6.99
CA ALA A 16 -19.93 32.17 7.30
C ALA A 16 -21.38 32.66 7.25
N ILE A 17 -22.26 31.83 6.72
CA ILE A 17 -23.70 31.86 7.02
C ILE A 17 -24.12 30.46 7.47
N LEU A 18 -24.34 30.34 8.79
CA LEU A 18 -25.16 29.26 9.37
C LEU A 18 -26.61 29.48 8.96
N ALA A 19 -27.23 28.48 8.36
CA ALA A 19 -28.69 28.37 8.34
C ALA A 19 -29.05 26.94 8.76
N GLY A 20 -29.53 26.81 10.00
CA GLY A 20 -30.11 25.59 10.53
C GLY A 20 -31.44 25.29 9.85
N VAL A 21 -31.64 24.04 9.49
CA VAL A 21 -32.97 23.48 9.22
C VAL A 21 -33.11 22.24 10.10
N ALA A 22 -33.89 22.40 11.14
CA ALA A 22 -34.43 21.29 11.92
C ALA A 22 -35.49 20.56 11.06
N LEU A 23 -35.30 19.28 10.81
CA LEU A 23 -36.38 18.42 10.34
C LEU A 23 -36.67 17.33 11.38
N SER A 24 -37.89 17.33 11.77
CA SER A 24 -38.57 16.50 12.72
C SER A 24 -38.48 14.99 12.44
N ALA A 25 -38.25 14.24 13.51
CA ALA A 25 -38.41 12.82 13.58
C ALA A 25 -39.87 12.43 13.29
N ALA A 26 -40.07 11.62 12.23
CA ALA A 26 -41.27 10.86 12.06
C ALA A 26 -40.93 9.39 12.27
N ALA A 27 -41.49 8.81 13.33
CA ALA A 27 -41.43 7.39 13.63
C ALA A 27 -42.16 6.62 12.51
N LEU A 28 -41.50 5.68 11.88
CA LEU A 28 -42.10 4.64 11.06
C LEU A 28 -41.98 3.31 11.80
N THR A 29 -43.09 2.83 12.19
CA THR A 29 -43.38 1.57 12.88
C THR A 29 -42.90 0.37 12.06
N ALA A 30 -42.31 -0.58 12.76
CA ALA A 30 -41.86 -1.86 12.26
C ALA A 30 -42.93 -2.65 11.52
N CYS A 31 -42.58 -3.18 10.35
CA CYS A 31 -43.12 -4.43 9.85
C CYS A 31 -42.07 -5.51 10.05
N ALA A 32 -42.30 -6.39 11.02
CA ALA A 32 -41.59 -7.64 11.16
C ALA A 32 -42.01 -8.58 10.02
N GLY A 33 -41.06 -9.22 9.37
CA GLY A 33 -41.35 -10.32 8.46
C GLY A 33 -40.28 -10.54 7.40
N GLY A 34 -39.48 -11.55 7.59
CA GLY A 34 -38.56 -12.08 6.60
C GLY A 34 -37.12 -12.16 7.16
N ALA A 35 -36.76 -13.33 7.67
CA ALA A 35 -35.35 -13.66 7.82
C ALA A 35 -34.75 -13.62 6.40
N ASP A 36 -33.99 -12.58 6.13
CA ASP A 36 -33.15 -12.48 4.93
C ASP A 36 -32.03 -13.52 5.12
N GLU A 37 -32.23 -14.72 4.59
CA GLU A 37 -31.15 -15.68 4.41
C GLU A 37 -30.19 -15.05 3.38
N SER A 38 -29.26 -14.27 3.89
CA SER A 38 -28.08 -13.85 3.10
C SER A 38 -27.49 -15.10 2.48
N PRO A 39 -27.30 -15.15 1.15
CA PRO A 39 -26.74 -16.33 0.48
C PRO A 39 -25.41 -16.66 1.16
N ALA A 40 -25.24 -17.93 1.56
CA ALA A 40 -24.05 -18.43 2.21
C ALA A 40 -22.80 -17.94 1.46
N HIS A 41 -21.90 -17.25 2.14
CA HIS A 41 -20.66 -16.78 1.56
C HIS A 41 -19.88 -17.99 1.03
N PRO A 42 -19.49 -18.02 -0.25
CA PRO A 42 -18.80 -19.16 -0.84
C PRO A 42 -17.43 -19.45 -0.18
N PHE A 43 -16.93 -18.54 0.66
CA PHE A 43 -15.62 -18.61 1.32
C PHE A 43 -15.68 -18.69 2.86
N GLY A 44 -16.85 -18.93 3.45
CA GLY A 44 -17.04 -18.98 4.90
C GLY A 44 -17.58 -17.68 5.52
N PRO A 45 -17.78 -17.67 6.86
CA PRO A 45 -18.25 -16.48 7.55
C PRO A 45 -17.17 -15.37 7.50
N PRO A 46 -17.60 -14.10 7.53
CA PRO A 46 -16.68 -12.96 7.64
C PRO A 46 -15.86 -13.03 8.94
N PRO A 47 -14.63 -12.42 9.01
CA PRO A 47 -13.92 -12.25 10.27
C PRO A 47 -14.78 -11.47 11.27
N GLU A 48 -14.49 -11.66 12.55
CA GLU A 48 -15.08 -10.78 13.57
C GLU A 48 -14.67 -9.33 13.27
N ALA A 49 -15.63 -8.42 13.41
CA ALA A 49 -15.38 -7.01 13.21
C ALA A 49 -14.34 -6.52 14.24
N SER A 50 -13.30 -5.86 13.75
CA SER A 50 -12.25 -5.22 14.56
C SER A 50 -12.35 -3.71 14.36
N PRO A 51 -13.22 -3.01 15.12
CA PRO A 51 -13.39 -1.56 14.99
C PRO A 51 -12.06 -0.83 15.18
N GLY A 52 -11.83 0.19 14.35
CA GLY A 52 -10.59 0.96 14.38
C GLY A 52 -9.46 0.41 13.49
N ILE A 53 -9.63 -0.76 12.88
CA ILE A 53 -8.71 -1.25 11.84
C ILE A 53 -9.23 -0.83 10.48
N HIS A 54 -8.50 0.07 9.83
CA HIS A 54 -8.83 0.59 8.52
C HIS A 54 -7.94 -0.01 7.44
N ALA A 55 -8.51 -0.32 6.27
CA ALA A 55 -7.72 -0.73 5.12
C ALA A 55 -8.34 -0.27 3.80
N TRP A 56 -7.47 -0.13 2.82
CA TRP A 56 -7.79 0.29 1.46
C TRP A 56 -7.15 -0.68 0.48
N ALA A 57 -7.92 -1.16 -0.46
CA ALA A 57 -7.43 -2.03 -1.52
C ALA A 57 -7.77 -1.45 -2.89
N VAL A 58 -6.77 -1.38 -3.76
CA VAL A 58 -6.91 -0.82 -5.10
C VAL A 58 -6.65 -1.85 -6.18
N GLY A 59 -7.27 -1.66 -7.33
CA GLY A 59 -7.14 -2.58 -8.43
C GLY A 59 -7.50 -1.98 -9.78
N GLU A 60 -7.94 -2.83 -10.70
CA GLU A 60 -8.27 -2.45 -12.05
C GLU A 60 -9.54 -1.56 -12.12
N ALA A 61 -9.62 -0.75 -13.18
CA ALA A 61 -10.75 0.12 -13.51
C ALA A 61 -11.14 1.12 -12.41
N GLY A 62 -10.16 1.64 -11.65
CA GLY A 62 -10.41 2.64 -10.60
C GLY A 62 -11.18 2.10 -9.39
N GLY A 63 -11.16 0.78 -9.17
CA GLY A 63 -11.77 0.16 -8.00
C GLY A 63 -10.96 0.45 -6.74
N LEU A 64 -11.60 1.12 -5.77
CA LEU A 64 -11.10 1.29 -4.40
C LEU A 64 -12.10 0.67 -3.44
N LEU A 65 -11.65 -0.27 -2.64
CA LEU A 65 -12.41 -0.86 -1.54
C LEU A 65 -11.87 -0.34 -0.22
N VAL A 66 -12.76 -0.05 0.70
CA VAL A 66 -12.40 0.49 2.02
C VAL A 66 -13.13 -0.30 3.11
N THR A 67 -12.43 -0.62 4.16
CA THR A 67 -12.97 -1.19 5.40
C THR A 67 -12.56 -0.31 6.58
N ALA A 68 -13.38 -0.30 7.64
CA ALA A 68 -13.11 0.36 8.93
C ALA A 68 -13.24 -0.62 10.10
N ASP A 69 -13.39 -1.91 9.81
CA ASP A 69 -13.67 -2.97 10.78
C ASP A 69 -12.77 -4.21 10.60
N GLY A 70 -11.53 -3.99 10.13
CA GLY A 70 -10.55 -5.07 9.96
C GLY A 70 -10.84 -6.00 8.79
N GLY A 71 -11.71 -5.58 7.85
CA GLY A 71 -12.08 -6.37 6.70
C GLY A 71 -13.36 -7.20 6.90
N ALA A 72 -14.09 -7.02 8.00
CA ALA A 72 -15.36 -7.67 8.22
C ALA A 72 -16.43 -7.19 7.22
N THR A 73 -16.39 -5.90 6.89
CA THR A 73 -17.21 -5.32 5.81
C THR A 73 -16.37 -4.45 4.91
N TRP A 74 -16.75 -4.39 3.64
CA TRP A 74 -16.07 -3.55 2.64
C TRP A 74 -17.08 -2.68 1.90
N SER A 75 -16.74 -1.42 1.71
CA SER A 75 -17.48 -0.48 0.88
C SER A 75 -16.66 -0.12 -0.36
N ARG A 76 -17.35 0.00 -1.51
CA ARG A 76 -16.74 0.48 -2.74
C ARG A 76 -16.84 2.00 -2.76
N GLN A 77 -15.70 2.65 -2.85
CA GLN A 77 -15.64 4.07 -3.14
C GLN A 77 -15.65 4.31 -4.66
N ARG A 78 -16.34 5.36 -5.10
CA ARG A 78 -16.36 5.75 -6.51
C ARG A 78 -15.17 6.67 -6.78
N PHE A 79 -14.26 6.13 -7.47
CA PHE A 79 -13.06 6.79 -7.93
C PHE A 79 -13.25 7.12 -9.42
N TYR A 80 -13.21 8.39 -9.77
CA TYR A 80 -13.59 8.87 -11.10
C TYR A 80 -12.56 8.66 -12.22
N LEU A 81 -11.46 7.94 -11.96
CA LEU A 81 -10.50 7.64 -12.99
C LEU A 81 -10.72 6.22 -13.53
N SER A 82 -10.71 6.10 -14.87
CA SER A 82 -10.74 4.79 -15.56
C SER A 82 -9.40 4.04 -15.53
N GLN A 83 -8.40 4.60 -14.86
CA GLN A 83 -7.04 4.06 -14.74
C GLN A 83 -6.98 2.99 -13.65
N ARG A 84 -6.06 2.04 -13.82
CA ARG A 84 -5.78 1.03 -12.81
C ARG A 84 -4.98 1.64 -11.67
N GLY A 85 -5.38 1.41 -10.40
CA GLY A 85 -4.53 1.66 -9.24
C GLY A 85 -3.32 0.74 -9.26
N VAL A 86 -2.13 1.28 -9.01
CA VAL A 86 -0.88 0.52 -8.94
C VAL A 86 -0.49 0.31 -7.50
N ASP A 87 -0.59 1.35 -6.67
CA ASP A 87 -0.21 1.30 -5.28
C ASP A 87 -0.98 2.34 -4.46
N VAL A 88 -1.12 2.07 -3.15
CA VAL A 88 -1.84 2.91 -2.19
C VAL A 88 -1.10 2.90 -0.86
N ALA A 89 -0.94 4.06 -0.24
CA ALA A 89 -0.30 4.22 1.06
C ALA A 89 -1.12 5.17 1.94
N PHE A 90 -1.38 4.76 3.17
CA PHE A 90 -2.03 5.58 4.19
C PHE A 90 -1.08 5.79 5.37
N THR A 91 -1.00 7.01 5.87
CA THR A 91 -0.16 7.37 7.03
C THR A 91 -0.97 7.40 8.32
N ASP A 92 -2.26 7.55 8.20
CA ASP A 92 -3.27 7.46 9.25
C ASP A 92 -4.64 7.16 8.61
N VAL A 93 -5.71 7.11 9.40
CA VAL A 93 -7.08 6.77 8.93
C VAL A 93 -7.66 7.81 7.99
N ALA A 94 -7.13 9.00 7.92
CA ALA A 94 -7.64 10.09 7.08
C ALA A 94 -6.72 10.39 5.88
N THR A 95 -5.40 10.28 6.07
CA THR A 95 -4.41 10.76 5.11
C THR A 95 -3.85 9.65 4.26
N GLY A 96 -4.04 9.73 2.96
CA GLY A 96 -3.60 8.71 2.02
C GLY A 96 -3.16 9.25 0.66
N TRP A 97 -2.41 8.41 -0.03
CA TRP A 97 -1.89 8.63 -1.36
C TRP A 97 -2.14 7.42 -2.23
N LEU A 98 -2.37 7.64 -3.52
CA LEU A 98 -2.63 6.60 -4.50
C LEU A 98 -1.94 6.94 -5.81
N VAL A 99 -1.41 5.93 -6.50
CA VAL A 99 -0.83 6.08 -7.83
C VAL A 99 -1.48 5.11 -8.81
N THR A 100 -1.59 5.55 -10.06
CA THR A 100 -2.22 4.79 -11.15
C THR A 100 -1.22 4.41 -12.24
N ASP A 101 -1.56 3.44 -13.05
CA ASP A 101 -0.77 3.02 -14.22
C ASP A 101 -0.66 4.11 -15.31
N GLY A 102 -1.62 5.02 -15.38
CA GLY A 102 -1.56 6.23 -16.22
C GLY A 102 -0.66 7.33 -15.66
N GLY A 103 0.05 7.10 -14.54
CA GLY A 103 0.96 8.07 -13.95
C GLY A 103 0.27 9.19 -13.15
N THR A 104 -0.99 9.02 -12.79
CA THR A 104 -1.70 9.97 -11.91
C THR A 104 -1.39 9.68 -10.45
N VAL A 105 -1.00 10.73 -9.70
CA VAL A 105 -0.84 10.69 -8.25
C VAL A 105 -1.98 11.44 -7.62
N LEU A 106 -2.66 10.80 -6.68
CA LEU A 106 -3.79 11.35 -5.94
C LEU A 106 -3.48 11.38 -4.46
N ALA A 107 -4.08 12.34 -3.76
CA ALA A 107 -4.02 12.45 -2.31
C ALA A 107 -5.42 12.63 -1.72
N THR A 108 -5.61 12.13 -0.50
CA THR A 108 -6.82 12.28 0.30
C THR A 108 -6.47 12.73 1.70
N THR A 109 -7.41 13.43 2.37
CA THR A 109 -7.33 13.83 3.78
C THR A 109 -8.59 13.45 4.56
N ASP A 110 -9.45 12.62 3.98
CA ASP A 110 -10.73 12.18 4.54
C ASP A 110 -10.94 10.66 4.46
N GLY A 111 -9.84 9.90 4.47
CA GLY A 111 -9.86 8.44 4.43
C GLY A 111 -10.21 7.87 3.04
N GLY A 112 -10.10 8.70 2.00
CA GLY A 112 -10.39 8.31 0.62
C GLY A 112 -11.82 8.54 0.18
N ALA A 113 -12.62 9.28 0.96
CA ALA A 113 -13.97 9.69 0.54
C ALA A 113 -13.89 10.62 -0.69
N GLU A 114 -12.90 11.51 -0.69
CA GLU A 114 -12.54 12.33 -1.85
C GLU A 114 -11.05 12.24 -2.16
N TRP A 115 -10.70 12.28 -3.45
CA TRP A 115 -9.34 12.21 -3.94
C TRP A 115 -9.03 13.39 -4.85
N ALA A 116 -7.98 14.13 -4.52
CA ALA A 116 -7.46 15.21 -5.34
C ALA A 116 -6.29 14.73 -6.20
N VAL A 117 -6.29 15.05 -7.51
CA VAL A 117 -5.13 14.83 -8.38
C VAL A 117 -4.07 15.88 -8.04
N VAL A 118 -2.94 15.43 -7.50
CA VAL A 118 -1.83 16.31 -7.10
C VAL A 118 -0.65 16.27 -8.08
N LYS A 119 -0.63 15.25 -8.97
CA LYS A 119 0.39 15.15 -10.00
C LYS A 119 -0.06 14.27 -11.15
N GLN A 120 0.26 14.68 -12.38
CA GLN A 120 0.34 13.81 -13.53
C GLN A 120 1.82 13.65 -13.89
N THR A 121 2.30 12.40 -13.99
CA THR A 121 3.68 12.08 -14.35
C THR A 121 3.74 11.25 -15.64
N ASP A 122 4.89 11.28 -16.27
CA ASP A 122 5.25 10.50 -17.46
C ASP A 122 5.90 9.14 -17.10
N LEU A 123 5.90 8.77 -15.81
CA LEU A 123 6.52 7.53 -15.37
C LEU A 123 5.58 6.32 -15.55
N ALA A 124 6.15 5.20 -15.97
CA ALA A 124 5.60 3.88 -15.71
C ALA A 124 5.78 3.58 -14.22
N VAL A 125 4.77 3.94 -13.42
CA VAL A 125 4.82 3.86 -11.95
C VAL A 125 4.92 2.41 -11.49
N LYS A 126 5.69 2.15 -10.43
CA LYS A 126 5.90 0.83 -9.82
C LYS A 126 5.48 0.76 -8.36
N ALA A 127 5.82 1.79 -7.56
CA ALA A 127 5.49 1.81 -6.15
C ALA A 127 5.37 3.26 -5.63
N LEU A 128 4.74 3.37 -4.47
CA LEU A 128 4.48 4.60 -3.74
C LEU A 128 4.86 4.41 -2.28
N ALA A 129 5.47 5.40 -1.66
CA ALA A 129 5.59 5.51 -0.22
C ALA A 129 5.10 6.88 0.25
N ALA A 130 4.54 6.92 1.44
CA ALA A 130 4.20 8.15 2.15
C ALA A 130 4.59 8.03 3.62
N SER A 131 5.04 9.12 4.22
CA SER A 131 5.35 9.19 5.66
C SER A 131 4.48 10.20 6.39
N SER A 132 3.83 11.10 5.66
CA SER A 132 2.96 12.14 6.21
C SER A 132 2.03 12.70 5.12
N ALA A 133 1.12 13.59 5.50
CA ALA A 133 0.27 14.34 4.57
C ALA A 133 1.08 15.20 3.59
N THR A 134 2.32 15.53 3.91
CA THR A 134 3.15 16.41 3.09
C THR A 134 4.25 15.67 2.32
N CYS A 135 4.70 14.52 2.80
CA CYS A 135 5.82 13.79 2.22
C CYS A 135 5.40 12.48 1.55
N ALA A 136 5.65 12.38 0.25
CA ALA A 136 5.44 11.17 -0.53
C ALA A 136 6.52 10.98 -1.61
N TRP A 137 6.72 9.72 -1.99
CA TRP A 137 7.69 9.28 -3.00
C TRP A 137 7.03 8.31 -3.97
N VAL A 138 7.23 8.55 -5.25
CA VAL A 138 6.76 7.67 -6.33
C VAL A 138 7.96 7.19 -7.11
N VAL A 139 8.05 5.89 -7.32
CA VAL A 139 9.11 5.28 -8.10
C VAL A 139 8.58 4.66 -9.38
N GLY A 140 9.39 4.71 -10.42
CA GLY A 140 9.03 4.17 -11.71
C GLY A 140 10.15 4.35 -12.73
N SER A 141 9.85 4.11 -13.98
CA SER A 141 10.75 4.37 -15.10
C SER A 141 10.12 5.40 -16.05
N GLY A 142 10.95 6.24 -16.64
CA GLY A 142 10.53 7.22 -17.63
C GLY A 142 11.56 7.36 -18.75
N ALA A 143 11.14 7.92 -19.86
CA ALA A 143 12.00 8.09 -21.02
C ALA A 143 13.24 8.94 -20.72
N ALA A 144 14.40 8.47 -21.16
CA ALA A 144 15.64 9.24 -21.15
C ALA A 144 15.76 10.12 -22.40
N ALA A 145 16.44 11.27 -22.28
CA ALA A 145 16.72 12.14 -23.41
C ALA A 145 17.56 11.46 -24.51
N ALA A 146 18.36 10.45 -24.13
CA ALA A 146 19.20 9.68 -25.05
C ALA A 146 18.56 8.38 -25.56
N GLY A 147 17.26 8.16 -25.26
CA GLY A 147 16.54 6.92 -25.53
C GLY A 147 16.67 5.89 -24.40
N GLY A 148 15.70 4.97 -24.31
CA GLY A 148 15.58 3.98 -23.24
C GLY A 148 14.91 4.51 -21.96
N ASP A 149 14.69 3.63 -21.00
CA ASP A 149 14.04 3.95 -19.72
C ASP A 149 15.08 4.26 -18.65
N VAL A 150 14.79 5.27 -17.85
CA VAL A 150 15.59 5.66 -16.69
C VAL A 150 14.77 5.54 -15.43
N ALA A 151 15.30 4.74 -14.49
CA ALA A 151 14.74 4.62 -13.16
C ALA A 151 14.69 5.99 -12.47
N THR A 152 13.54 6.32 -11.93
CA THR A 152 13.25 7.66 -11.42
C THR A 152 12.50 7.59 -10.11
N VAL A 153 12.93 8.44 -9.15
CA VAL A 153 12.17 8.76 -7.94
C VAL A 153 11.61 10.16 -8.06
N LEU A 154 10.31 10.32 -7.94
CA LEU A 154 9.66 11.60 -7.68
C LEU A 154 9.42 11.75 -6.19
N ARG A 155 9.65 12.95 -5.65
CA ARG A 155 9.45 13.27 -4.24
C ARG A 155 8.73 14.58 -4.08
N THR A 156 7.74 14.62 -3.21
CA THR A 156 7.14 15.86 -2.65
C THR A 156 7.47 16.00 -1.15
N ALA A 157 7.40 17.21 -0.63
CA ALA A 157 7.51 17.54 0.79
C ALA A 157 6.55 18.69 1.17
N ASP A 158 5.54 18.94 0.34
CA ASP A 158 4.57 20.02 0.46
C ASP A 158 3.17 19.59 0.02
N GLY A 159 2.83 18.32 0.25
CA GLY A 159 1.50 17.77 -0.07
C GLY A 159 1.23 17.63 -1.56
N GLY A 160 2.27 17.54 -2.39
CA GLY A 160 2.12 17.40 -3.84
C GLY A 160 2.11 18.72 -4.60
N ALA A 161 2.27 19.87 -3.92
CA ALA A 161 2.33 21.18 -4.60
C ALA A 161 3.57 21.30 -5.49
N THR A 162 4.71 20.79 -5.03
CA THR A 162 5.93 20.68 -5.86
C THR A 162 6.53 19.28 -5.81
N TRP A 163 7.19 18.90 -6.90
CA TRP A 163 7.81 17.59 -7.05
C TRP A 163 9.25 17.72 -7.55
N ARG A 164 10.17 17.00 -6.89
CA ARG A 164 11.56 16.87 -7.30
C ARG A 164 11.80 15.49 -7.90
N ARG A 165 12.56 15.45 -9.00
CA ARG A 165 12.89 14.22 -9.74
C ARG A 165 14.37 13.87 -9.53
N THR A 166 14.63 12.64 -9.07
CA THR A 166 15.97 12.05 -9.02
C THR A 166 16.03 10.89 -9.99
N ARG A 167 17.03 10.88 -10.88
CA ARG A 167 17.26 9.81 -11.87
C ARG A 167 18.42 8.93 -11.44
N PHE A 168 18.28 7.63 -11.68
CA PHE A 168 19.30 6.63 -11.43
C PHE A 168 19.82 6.09 -12.75
N GLY A 169 21.14 5.81 -12.83
CA GLY A 169 21.76 5.24 -14.04
C GLY A 169 21.47 3.74 -14.24
N MET A 170 20.28 3.27 -13.86
CA MET A 170 19.83 1.89 -13.99
C MET A 170 18.39 1.87 -14.54
N ALA A 171 17.95 0.71 -15.04
CA ALA A 171 16.69 0.63 -15.77
C ALA A 171 15.44 0.47 -14.89
N GLN A 172 15.52 -0.16 -13.71
CA GLN A 172 14.33 -0.54 -12.95
C GLN A 172 14.48 -0.33 -11.45
N LEU A 173 13.50 0.35 -10.86
CA LEU A 173 13.22 0.36 -9.43
C LEU A 173 12.01 -0.55 -9.18
N THR A 174 12.03 -1.27 -8.06
CA THR A 174 10.97 -2.27 -7.75
C THR A 174 10.06 -1.83 -6.62
N ASP A 175 10.63 -1.22 -5.57
CA ASP A 175 9.86 -0.82 -4.39
C ASP A 175 10.54 0.31 -3.61
N VAL A 176 9.79 1.03 -2.77
CA VAL A 176 10.26 2.13 -1.93
C VAL A 176 9.47 2.19 -0.62
N VAL A 177 10.17 2.44 0.49
CA VAL A 177 9.53 2.63 1.81
C VAL A 177 10.21 3.74 2.58
N PHE A 178 9.45 4.43 3.41
CA PHE A 178 9.94 5.45 4.33
C PHE A 178 9.38 5.20 5.74
N ALA A 179 10.25 5.26 6.74
CA ALA A 179 9.87 5.17 8.15
C ALA A 179 9.47 6.54 8.72
N ASP A 180 10.00 7.60 8.14
CA ASP A 180 9.70 9.01 8.44
C ASP A 180 10.03 9.88 7.21
N ASP A 181 9.92 11.21 7.33
CA ASP A 181 10.18 12.16 6.24
C ASP A 181 11.65 12.18 5.75
N ARG A 182 12.55 11.45 6.44
CA ARG A 182 13.99 11.46 6.18
C ARG A 182 14.60 10.09 5.86
N HIS A 183 14.16 9.05 6.55
CA HIS A 183 14.77 7.72 6.50
C HIS A 183 13.96 6.78 5.62
N GLY A 184 14.56 6.31 4.55
CA GLY A 184 13.90 5.43 3.61
C GLY A 184 14.85 4.48 2.91
N LEU A 185 14.26 3.48 2.28
CA LEU A 185 14.92 2.45 1.50
C LEU A 185 14.31 2.39 0.10
N LEU A 186 15.14 2.02 -0.86
CA LEU A 186 14.78 1.89 -2.26
C LEU A 186 15.35 0.59 -2.80
N LEU A 187 14.54 -0.16 -3.51
CA LEU A 187 14.94 -1.38 -4.19
C LEU A 187 15.07 -1.18 -5.70
N ALA A 188 16.06 -1.84 -6.26
CA ALA A 188 16.25 -2.02 -7.68
C ALA A 188 16.72 -3.44 -7.92
N LEU A 189 15.93 -4.28 -8.56
CA LEU A 189 16.20 -5.70 -8.85
C LEU A 189 17.10 -6.43 -7.83
N ASP A 190 18.40 -6.22 -7.90
CA ASP A 190 19.45 -6.85 -7.08
C ASP A 190 20.13 -5.91 -6.06
N ARG A 191 19.59 -4.69 -5.86
CA ARG A 191 20.28 -3.63 -5.08
C ARG A 191 19.35 -3.00 -4.06
N ILE A 192 19.97 -2.68 -2.90
CA ILE A 192 19.31 -1.97 -1.80
C ILE A 192 20.03 -0.64 -1.59
N TRP A 193 19.27 0.43 -1.63
CA TRP A 193 19.73 1.79 -1.39
C TRP A 193 19.08 2.34 -0.13
N SER A 194 19.75 3.24 0.59
CA SER A 194 19.17 3.98 1.71
C SER A 194 19.36 5.47 1.58
N THR A 195 18.48 6.20 2.20
CA THR A 195 18.54 7.67 2.40
C THR A 195 18.33 8.03 3.85
N THR A 196 18.90 9.17 4.27
CA THR A 196 18.70 9.79 5.60
C THR A 196 18.33 11.26 5.48
N ASP A 197 18.05 11.73 4.27
CA ASP A 197 17.74 13.12 3.94
C ASP A 197 16.43 13.25 3.12
N GLY A 198 15.57 12.23 3.22
CA GLY A 198 14.27 12.17 2.56
C GLY A 198 14.37 11.91 1.06
N GLY A 199 15.40 11.19 0.60
CA GLY A 199 15.57 10.86 -0.81
C GLY A 199 16.19 11.98 -1.65
N ARG A 200 16.82 12.99 -1.01
CA ARG A 200 17.66 13.96 -1.75
C ARG A 200 18.93 13.29 -2.26
N THR A 201 19.52 12.43 -1.42
CA THR A 201 20.64 11.58 -1.79
C THR A 201 20.38 10.13 -1.40
N TRP A 202 20.93 9.20 -2.19
CA TRP A 202 20.77 7.77 -2.01
C TRP A 202 22.14 7.09 -2.00
N LYS A 203 22.35 6.19 -1.03
CA LYS A 203 23.61 5.43 -0.90
C LYS A 203 23.33 3.95 -1.17
N LEU A 204 24.04 3.35 -2.11
CA LEU A 204 24.03 1.90 -2.32
C LEU A 204 24.57 1.20 -1.07
N ARG A 205 23.81 0.27 -0.52
CA ARG A 205 24.13 -0.44 0.72
C ARG A 205 24.45 -1.90 0.50
N LYS A 206 23.76 -2.52 -0.44
CA LYS A 206 23.96 -3.94 -0.73
C LYS A 206 23.64 -4.22 -2.20
N THR A 207 24.45 -5.09 -2.79
CA THR A 207 24.14 -5.79 -4.04
C THR A 207 24.02 -7.27 -3.74
N VAL A 208 23.01 -7.92 -4.25
CA VAL A 208 22.75 -9.36 -4.09
C VAL A 208 22.60 -9.96 -5.49
N PRO A 209 23.71 -10.39 -6.11
CA PRO A 209 23.69 -10.94 -7.46
C PRO A 209 22.76 -12.15 -7.57
N MET A 210 22.22 -12.39 -8.76
CA MET A 210 21.35 -13.52 -9.08
C MET A 210 20.05 -13.54 -8.27
N THR A 211 19.53 -12.37 -7.88
CA THR A 211 18.29 -12.24 -7.13
C THR A 211 17.35 -11.24 -7.79
N VAL A 212 16.05 -11.37 -7.49
CA VAL A 212 15.04 -10.35 -7.70
C VAL A 212 14.50 -9.93 -6.34
N LEU A 213 14.86 -8.71 -5.90
CA LEU A 213 14.30 -8.09 -4.70
C LEU A 213 12.96 -7.48 -5.08
N THR A 214 11.89 -7.89 -4.41
CA THR A 214 10.51 -7.59 -4.81
C THR A 214 9.86 -6.55 -3.93
N SER A 215 10.13 -6.58 -2.62
CA SER A 215 9.45 -5.68 -1.68
C SER A 215 10.30 -5.37 -0.46
N VAL A 216 10.09 -4.18 0.11
CA VAL A 216 10.77 -3.68 1.30
C VAL A 216 9.78 -3.10 2.31
N THR A 217 10.00 -3.34 3.59
CA THR A 217 9.21 -2.74 4.67
C THR A 217 10.10 -2.25 5.80
N MET A 218 9.63 -1.23 6.52
CA MET A 218 10.24 -0.67 7.71
C MET A 218 9.17 -0.51 8.79
N THR A 219 9.48 -0.89 10.04
CA THR A 219 8.61 -0.61 11.19
C THR A 219 9.04 0.65 11.95
N ASP A 220 10.28 1.04 11.79
CA ASP A 220 10.87 2.26 12.33
C ASP A 220 12.16 2.61 11.58
N VAL A 221 12.84 3.67 11.96
CA VAL A 221 14.08 4.17 11.33
C VAL A 221 15.27 3.20 11.40
N ARG A 222 15.18 2.12 12.21
CA ARG A 222 16.25 1.14 12.39
C ARG A 222 15.92 -0.22 11.81
N HIS A 223 14.67 -0.67 11.94
CA HIS A 223 14.28 -2.03 11.59
C HIS A 223 13.65 -2.09 10.21
N ALA A 224 14.26 -2.90 9.36
CA ALA A 224 13.83 -3.08 7.98
C ALA A 224 13.98 -4.53 7.53
N TRP A 225 13.14 -4.91 6.56
CA TRP A 225 13.19 -6.21 5.89
C TRP A 225 12.98 -6.06 4.41
N VAL A 226 13.67 -6.90 3.65
CA VAL A 226 13.56 -6.99 2.19
C VAL A 226 13.25 -8.43 1.83
N ALA A 227 12.23 -8.61 1.00
CA ALA A 227 11.88 -9.89 0.41
C ALA A 227 12.30 -9.96 -1.06
N GLY A 228 12.55 -11.17 -1.52
CA GLY A 228 12.92 -11.46 -2.89
C GLY A 228 13.08 -12.97 -3.12
N TRP A 229 13.67 -13.34 -4.23
CA TRP A 229 13.93 -14.74 -4.55
C TRP A 229 15.19 -14.90 -5.40
N ASP A 230 15.82 -16.07 -5.30
CA ASP A 230 16.98 -16.45 -6.08
C ASP A 230 16.56 -16.85 -7.50
N THR A 231 17.19 -16.26 -8.52
CA THR A 231 16.80 -16.49 -9.93
C THR A 231 17.20 -17.86 -10.46
N GLN A 232 18.10 -18.56 -9.79
CA GLN A 232 18.56 -19.89 -10.20
C GLN A 232 17.72 -21.00 -9.58
N THR A 233 17.41 -20.87 -8.27
CA THR A 233 16.70 -21.91 -7.52
C THR A 233 15.21 -21.63 -7.38
N GLY A 234 14.80 -20.34 -7.46
CA GLY A 234 13.44 -19.91 -7.15
C GLY A 234 13.15 -19.85 -5.66
N ASP A 235 14.18 -20.00 -4.81
CA ASP A 235 14.02 -20.00 -3.36
C ASP A 235 13.72 -18.60 -2.84
N PRO A 236 12.87 -18.47 -1.80
CA PRO A 236 12.58 -17.19 -1.16
C PRO A 236 13.79 -16.69 -0.39
N LEU A 237 14.03 -15.40 -0.49
CA LEU A 237 15.07 -14.69 0.24
C LEU A 237 14.44 -13.60 1.10
N VAL A 238 14.85 -13.52 2.35
CA VAL A 238 14.51 -12.40 3.23
C VAL A 238 15.80 -11.88 3.88
N PHE A 239 15.97 -10.58 3.84
CA PHE A 239 17.06 -9.88 4.52
C PHE A 239 16.49 -9.00 5.62
N THR A 240 17.22 -8.84 6.72
CA THR A 240 16.89 -7.91 7.80
C THR A 240 18.03 -6.95 8.08
N SER A 241 17.66 -5.72 8.41
CA SER A 241 18.54 -4.67 8.92
C SER A 241 18.04 -4.19 10.28
N ARG A 242 18.97 -3.77 11.15
CA ARG A 242 18.70 -3.17 12.46
C ARG A 242 19.36 -1.81 12.65
N ASP A 243 19.86 -1.24 11.58
CA ASP A 243 20.61 0.01 11.54
C ASP A 243 20.17 0.92 10.37
N GLY A 244 18.88 0.85 10.02
CA GLY A 244 18.28 1.70 8.99
C GLY A 244 18.74 1.35 7.57
N GLY A 245 19.05 0.07 7.33
CA GLY A 245 19.43 -0.41 6.00
C GLY A 245 20.93 -0.21 5.70
N VAL A 246 21.76 0.12 6.69
CA VAL A 246 23.22 0.26 6.49
C VAL A 246 23.87 -1.11 6.31
N THR A 247 23.49 -2.08 7.17
CA THR A 247 23.94 -3.47 7.06
C THR A 247 22.76 -4.43 6.95
N TRP A 248 22.98 -5.56 6.27
CA TRP A 248 21.94 -6.52 5.95
C TRP A 248 22.40 -7.95 6.23
N ARG A 249 21.56 -8.70 6.94
CA ARG A 249 21.75 -10.13 7.23
C ARG A 249 20.66 -10.94 6.53
N ALA A 250 21.04 -11.99 5.83
CA ALA A 250 20.09 -12.96 5.28
C ALA A 250 19.43 -13.78 6.40
N LEU A 251 18.14 -13.97 6.32
CA LEU A 251 17.36 -14.88 7.16
C LEU A 251 17.25 -16.23 6.43
N ARG A 252 17.33 -17.32 7.20
CA ARG A 252 17.17 -18.67 6.66
C ARG A 252 15.71 -19.07 6.74
N LEU A 253 15.07 -19.21 5.60
CA LEU A 253 13.71 -19.74 5.52
C LEU A 253 13.80 -21.28 5.44
N ARG A 254 13.49 -21.95 6.56
CA ARG A 254 13.40 -23.41 6.62
C ARG A 254 11.92 -23.79 6.50
N VAL A 255 11.41 -23.78 5.30
CA VAL A 255 10.05 -24.23 4.96
C VAL A 255 10.17 -25.38 3.96
N SER A 256 9.27 -26.35 4.08
CA SER A 256 9.23 -27.45 3.09
C SER A 256 8.81 -26.91 1.74
N PRO A 257 9.54 -27.18 0.67
CA PRO A 257 9.22 -26.65 -0.65
C PRO A 257 7.89 -27.19 -1.15
N ALA A 258 7.01 -26.31 -1.59
CA ALA A 258 5.74 -26.66 -2.22
C ALA A 258 5.87 -26.89 -3.74
N GLY A 259 7.09 -27.06 -4.24
CA GLY A 259 7.44 -27.21 -5.66
C GLY A 259 8.25 -26.02 -6.20
N PRO A 260 8.82 -26.15 -7.40
CA PRO A 260 9.65 -25.11 -8.00
C PRO A 260 8.90 -23.77 -8.16
N GLY A 261 9.48 -22.69 -7.65
CA GLY A 261 8.92 -21.34 -7.74
C GLY A 261 7.69 -21.07 -6.88
N ALA A 262 7.18 -22.06 -6.14
CA ALA A 262 5.99 -21.90 -5.30
C ALA A 262 6.20 -20.94 -4.12
N LEU A 263 7.45 -20.73 -3.71
CA LEU A 263 7.83 -19.86 -2.60
C LEU A 263 8.48 -18.53 -3.05
N GLN A 264 8.44 -18.18 -4.33
CA GLN A 264 8.95 -16.89 -4.81
C GLN A 264 8.27 -15.73 -4.07
N ALA A 265 9.03 -15.03 -3.23
CA ALA A 265 8.52 -13.92 -2.44
C ALA A 265 8.06 -12.78 -3.34
N ARG A 266 6.90 -12.19 -3.02
CA ARG A 266 6.28 -11.10 -3.77
C ARG A 266 6.28 -9.80 -2.98
N GLN A 267 5.57 -9.78 -1.85
CA GLN A 267 5.49 -8.62 -0.98
C GLN A 267 5.71 -9.02 0.48
N ILE A 268 6.28 -8.11 1.27
CA ILE A 268 6.53 -8.29 2.70
C ILE A 268 5.82 -7.21 3.51
N ALA A 269 5.17 -7.62 4.59
CA ALA A 269 4.65 -6.74 5.63
C ALA A 269 5.28 -7.09 6.98
N ALA A 270 5.37 -6.11 7.88
CA ALA A 270 5.92 -6.28 9.22
C ALA A 270 5.15 -5.44 10.23
N ALA A 271 4.87 -6.01 11.39
CA ALA A 271 4.32 -5.30 12.54
C ALA A 271 4.79 -5.96 13.83
N ALA A 272 5.21 -5.19 14.85
CA ALA A 272 5.60 -5.65 16.19
C ALA A 272 6.56 -6.88 16.21
N GLY A 273 7.44 -6.99 15.20
CA GLY A 273 8.37 -8.11 15.06
C GLY A 273 7.80 -9.35 14.36
N HIS A 274 6.54 -9.35 14.00
CA HIS A 274 5.94 -10.33 13.10
C HIS A 274 6.22 -9.95 11.65
N LEU A 275 6.37 -10.94 10.79
CA LEU A 275 6.65 -10.78 9.36
C LEU A 275 5.71 -11.68 8.56
N TRP A 276 5.23 -11.17 7.43
CA TRP A 276 4.43 -11.91 6.47
C TRP A 276 4.96 -11.65 5.06
N VAL A 277 5.15 -12.72 4.31
CA VAL A 277 5.63 -12.64 2.92
C VAL A 277 4.68 -13.42 2.03
N THR A 278 4.07 -12.73 1.06
CA THR A 278 3.23 -13.41 0.06
C THR A 278 4.07 -14.19 -0.93
N CYS A 279 3.61 -15.38 -1.26
CA CYS A 279 4.17 -16.22 -2.32
C CYS A 279 3.06 -17.00 -3.05
N PRO A 280 3.32 -17.61 -4.21
CA PRO A 280 2.31 -18.36 -4.93
C PRO A 280 1.66 -19.50 -4.14
N ALA A 281 2.37 -20.09 -3.16
CA ALA A 281 1.86 -21.17 -2.33
C ALA A 281 1.02 -20.73 -1.12
N GLY A 282 1.05 -19.44 -0.76
CA GLY A 282 0.37 -18.92 0.42
C GLY A 282 1.10 -17.74 1.05
N VAL A 283 1.09 -17.65 2.36
CA VAL A 283 1.79 -16.62 3.13
C VAL A 283 2.85 -17.27 4.01
N LEU A 284 4.11 -16.87 3.84
CA LEU A 284 5.18 -17.23 4.77
C LEU A 284 5.10 -16.28 5.95
N ALA A 285 4.92 -16.83 7.16
CA ALA A 285 4.82 -16.03 8.38
C ALA A 285 5.93 -16.35 9.38
N SER A 286 6.37 -15.33 10.09
CA SER A 286 7.29 -15.43 11.23
C SER A 286 6.79 -14.57 12.38
N ARG A 287 6.75 -15.13 13.58
CA ARG A 287 6.33 -14.43 14.80
C ARG A 287 7.50 -14.05 15.70
N ASP A 288 8.74 -14.29 15.29
CA ASP A 288 9.96 -14.16 16.09
C ASP A 288 11.06 -13.33 15.40
N GLY A 289 10.66 -12.42 14.51
CA GLY A 289 11.56 -11.55 13.76
C GLY A 289 12.37 -12.26 12.67
N GLY A 290 11.80 -13.32 12.11
CA GLY A 290 12.40 -14.09 11.01
C GLY A 290 13.36 -15.19 11.46
N ARG A 291 13.33 -15.63 12.72
CA ARG A 291 14.13 -16.76 13.20
C ARG A 291 13.53 -18.09 12.78
N SER A 292 12.20 -18.20 12.84
CA SER A 292 11.43 -19.34 12.33
C SER A 292 10.36 -18.86 11.37
N TRP A 293 9.96 -19.76 10.43
CA TRP A 293 9.00 -19.46 9.39
C TRP A 293 8.05 -20.63 9.20
N GLU A 294 6.80 -20.35 8.98
CA GLU A 294 5.76 -21.30 8.60
C GLU A 294 5.08 -20.87 7.29
N LEU A 295 4.67 -21.83 6.48
CA LEU A 295 3.82 -21.57 5.31
C LEU A 295 2.36 -21.69 5.72
N GLN A 296 1.67 -20.58 5.75
CA GLN A 296 0.25 -20.50 6.01
C GLN A 296 -0.52 -20.73 4.73
N GLN A 297 -1.44 -21.68 4.73
CA GLN A 297 -2.35 -21.93 3.63
C GLN A 297 -3.45 -20.88 3.63
N VAL A 298 -3.82 -20.41 2.46
CA VAL A 298 -4.91 -19.46 2.28
C VAL A 298 -6.11 -20.17 1.62
N PRO A 299 -7.34 -19.77 1.97
CA PRO A 299 -8.53 -20.50 1.52
C PRO A 299 -8.80 -20.39 0.01
N ALA A 300 -8.26 -19.36 -0.64
CA ALA A 300 -8.48 -19.15 -2.07
C ALA A 300 -7.42 -18.22 -2.69
N GLY A 301 -7.15 -18.42 -3.99
CA GLY A 301 -6.29 -17.57 -4.80
C GLY A 301 -4.81 -17.70 -4.48
N ARG A 302 -4.00 -16.89 -5.19
CA ARG A 302 -2.56 -16.73 -4.93
C ARG A 302 -2.33 -15.35 -4.33
N PRO A 303 -1.82 -15.24 -3.09
CA PRO A 303 -1.56 -13.94 -2.49
C PRO A 303 -0.62 -13.09 -3.34
N ALA A 304 -0.99 -11.83 -3.52
CA ALA A 304 -0.24 -10.87 -4.34
C ALA A 304 0.33 -9.75 -3.46
N ALA A 305 -0.50 -8.90 -2.87
CA ALA A 305 -0.10 -7.84 -1.97
C ALA A 305 -0.50 -8.16 -0.52
N ILE A 306 0.20 -7.55 0.46
CA ILE A 306 -0.06 -7.78 1.88
C ILE A 306 0.22 -6.49 2.68
N ALA A 307 -0.64 -6.21 3.65
CA ALA A 307 -0.44 -5.14 4.63
C ALA A 307 -0.83 -5.63 6.02
N ALA A 308 -0.11 -5.18 7.03
CA ALA A 308 -0.40 -5.43 8.42
C ALA A 308 -0.68 -4.11 9.13
N ALA A 309 -1.85 -4.00 9.79
CA ALA A 309 -2.17 -2.86 10.64
C ALA A 309 -1.49 -2.99 12.00
N ASP A 310 -1.41 -4.22 12.51
CA ASP A 310 -0.70 -4.60 13.74
C ASP A 310 -0.29 -6.11 13.68
N GLU A 311 0.12 -6.69 14.80
CA GLU A 311 0.55 -8.08 14.88
C GLU A 311 -0.57 -9.11 14.68
N ALA A 312 -1.83 -8.72 14.85
CA ALA A 312 -2.99 -9.58 14.70
C ALA A 312 -3.70 -9.35 13.37
N HIS A 313 -3.84 -8.09 12.92
CA HIS A 313 -4.65 -7.73 11.79
C HIS A 313 -3.81 -7.60 10.51
N VAL A 314 -4.00 -8.58 9.63
CA VAL A 314 -3.27 -8.69 8.36
C VAL A 314 -4.26 -8.87 7.22
N LEU A 315 -4.06 -8.11 6.16
CA LEU A 315 -4.87 -8.20 4.95
C LEU A 315 -3.99 -8.50 3.75
N ALA A 316 -4.50 -9.31 2.83
CA ALA A 316 -3.82 -9.59 1.57
C ALA A 316 -4.80 -9.57 0.40
N THR A 317 -4.31 -9.17 -0.77
CA THR A 317 -5.03 -9.33 -2.03
C THR A 317 -4.58 -10.60 -2.73
N THR A 318 -5.38 -11.11 -3.64
CA THR A 318 -5.02 -12.26 -4.46
C THR A 318 -5.06 -11.94 -5.96
N GLU A 319 -4.42 -12.76 -6.78
CA GLU A 319 -4.38 -12.57 -8.24
C GLU A 319 -5.76 -12.71 -8.91
N THR A 320 -6.66 -13.48 -8.31
CA THR A 320 -7.92 -13.86 -8.95
C THR A 320 -9.18 -13.38 -8.23
N GLN A 321 -9.07 -12.73 -7.07
CA GLN A 321 -10.10 -12.51 -6.05
C GLN A 321 -10.03 -13.63 -4.99
N PRO A 322 -10.31 -13.47 -3.76
CA PRO A 322 -10.86 -12.39 -2.95
C PRO A 322 -9.78 -11.58 -2.21
N ILE A 323 -10.22 -10.67 -1.32
CA ILE A 323 -9.37 -10.13 -0.26
C ILE A 323 -9.31 -11.18 0.84
N LEU A 324 -8.12 -11.39 1.38
CA LEU A 324 -7.87 -12.23 2.54
C LEU A 324 -7.69 -11.36 3.77
N ALA A 325 -8.30 -11.72 4.88
CA ALA A 325 -8.09 -11.06 6.16
C ALA A 325 -7.81 -12.08 7.25
N SER A 326 -6.98 -11.68 8.19
CA SER A 326 -6.69 -12.44 9.42
C SER A 326 -6.74 -11.47 10.60
N VAL A 327 -7.27 -11.94 11.73
CA VAL A 327 -7.36 -11.21 13.00
C VAL A 327 -6.52 -11.88 14.12
N ASP A 328 -5.71 -12.85 13.75
CA ASP A 328 -4.87 -13.65 14.66
C ASP A 328 -3.42 -13.82 14.15
N GLY A 329 -2.96 -12.86 13.35
CA GLY A 329 -1.61 -12.84 12.79
C GLY A 329 -1.38 -13.89 11.71
N GLY A 330 -2.46 -14.32 11.03
CA GLY A 330 -2.40 -15.26 9.92
C GLY A 330 -2.54 -16.72 10.36
N ALA A 331 -2.88 -17.02 11.62
CA ALA A 331 -3.17 -18.40 12.00
C ALA A 331 -4.41 -18.91 11.27
N VAL A 332 -5.41 -18.05 11.09
CA VAL A 332 -6.59 -18.28 10.25
C VAL A 332 -6.72 -17.16 9.23
N TRP A 333 -6.89 -17.53 7.97
CA TRP A 333 -7.18 -16.63 6.88
C TRP A 333 -8.63 -16.81 6.42
N LEU A 334 -9.37 -15.72 6.39
CA LEU A 334 -10.73 -15.67 5.89
C LEU A 334 -10.74 -14.93 4.55
N ALA A 335 -11.52 -15.46 3.61
CA ALA A 335 -11.61 -14.89 2.28
C ALA A 335 -12.86 -14.02 2.16
N PHE A 336 -12.68 -12.80 1.68
CA PHE A 336 -13.73 -11.85 1.39
C PHE A 336 -13.88 -11.64 -0.10
N GLY A 337 -15.09 -11.70 -0.57
CA GLY A 337 -15.45 -11.29 -1.91
C GLY A 337 -16.88 -11.73 -2.21
N ARG A 338 -17.81 -10.78 -2.28
CA ARG A 338 -18.98 -10.98 -3.11
C ARG A 338 -18.53 -10.87 -4.57
N ALA A 339 -18.94 -11.81 -5.38
CA ALA A 339 -18.68 -11.82 -6.83
C ALA A 339 -19.10 -10.50 -7.52
N ASP A 340 -20.05 -9.79 -6.92
CA ASP A 340 -20.63 -8.54 -7.41
C ASP A 340 -19.71 -7.30 -7.19
N PHE A 341 -18.73 -7.38 -6.29
CA PHE A 341 -17.84 -6.27 -5.97
C PHE A 341 -16.50 -6.29 -6.69
N LEU A 342 -16.07 -7.47 -7.14
CA LEU A 342 -14.72 -7.70 -7.66
C LEU A 342 -14.78 -8.32 -9.05
N GLU A 343 -15.14 -7.51 -10.04
CA GLU A 343 -15.03 -7.95 -11.43
C GLU A 343 -13.57 -8.13 -11.87
N ARG A 344 -12.60 -7.59 -11.12
CA ARG A 344 -11.18 -7.54 -11.50
C ARG A 344 -10.24 -7.63 -10.30
N PRO A 345 -8.99 -8.13 -10.49
CA PRO A 345 -8.02 -8.30 -9.41
C PRO A 345 -7.65 -6.98 -8.71
N LEU A 346 -7.45 -7.06 -7.40
CA LEU A 346 -6.82 -6.03 -6.59
C LEU A 346 -5.31 -6.22 -6.62
N VAL A 347 -4.56 -5.12 -6.67
CA VAL A 347 -3.11 -5.17 -6.87
C VAL A 347 -2.31 -4.65 -5.69
N ALA A 348 -2.90 -3.78 -4.86
CA ALA A 348 -2.26 -3.25 -3.67
C ALA A 348 -3.26 -3.12 -2.52
N VAL A 349 -2.75 -3.17 -1.29
CA VAL A 349 -3.50 -2.98 -0.07
C VAL A 349 -2.66 -2.19 0.93
N ALA A 350 -3.30 -1.24 1.62
CA ALA A 350 -2.74 -0.54 2.77
C ALA A 350 -3.64 -0.79 3.99
N ALA A 351 -3.06 -0.87 5.18
CA ALA A 351 -3.79 -1.04 6.43
C ALA A 351 -3.16 -0.19 7.53
N VAL A 352 -3.99 0.44 8.36
CA VAL A 352 -3.56 1.20 9.53
C VAL A 352 -4.50 0.92 10.71
N ALA A 353 -3.94 0.89 11.92
CA ALA A 353 -4.73 0.93 13.13
C ALA A 353 -5.12 2.38 13.42
N GLY A 354 -6.40 2.62 13.68
CA GLY A 354 -6.89 3.90 14.18
C GLY A 354 -6.43 4.15 15.62
N PRO A 355 -6.63 5.36 16.14
CA PRO A 355 -6.35 5.65 17.54
C PRO A 355 -7.18 4.73 18.43
N ALA A 356 -6.55 4.17 19.48
CA ALA A 356 -7.25 3.37 20.47
C ALA A 356 -8.39 4.20 21.08
N GLN A 357 -9.60 3.64 21.05
CA GLN A 357 -10.80 4.27 21.63
C GLN A 357 -10.77 4.18 23.14
#